data_c2b19f66b6344b3d6333bca5eebf3937
#
_entry.id   c2b19f66b6344b3d6333bca5eebf3937
#
_cell.length_a   1.000
_cell.length_b   1.000
_cell.length_c   1.000
_cell.angle_alpha   90.00
_cell.angle_beta   90.00
_cell.angle_gamma   90.00
#
_symmetry.space_group_name_H-M   'P 1'
#
loop_
_entity.id
_entity.type
_entity.pdbx_description
1 polymer ?
#
loop_
_entity_poly.entity_id
_entity_poly.type
_entity_poly.pdbx_seq_one_letter_code
_entity_poly.pdbx_strand_id
1 'polypeptide(L)'
;ATAAREKLPLIEVIVNNHVLGMVRQWQDLFYEKRYSATVLDDGVDFVKLAEAMGAKGYRVTSQEEFKEAFKEALESEVPVLIDCIINCDDKVWPMVAPGEAISSSFTGEDLAKKQQS
;
A
#
# COMPACT_ATOMS: atom_id res chain seq x y z
N ALA A 1 7.41 -15.01 12.79
CA ALA A 1 7.89 -15.88 13.88
C ALA A 1 9.36 -16.24 13.68
N THR A 2 9.78 -16.85 12.55
CA THR A 2 11.17 -17.27 12.36
C THR A 2 12.17 -16.11 12.45
N ALA A 3 11.89 -15.00 11.77
CA ALA A 3 12.74 -13.81 11.83
C ALA A 3 12.91 -13.26 13.26
N ALA A 4 11.82 -13.29 14.04
CA ALA A 4 11.88 -12.87 15.44
C ALA A 4 12.70 -13.82 16.31
N ARG A 5 12.54 -15.13 16.12
CA ARG A 5 13.31 -16.15 16.83
C ARG A 5 14.80 -16.04 16.52
N GLU A 6 15.16 -15.83 15.27
CA GLU A 6 16.56 -15.71 14.81
C GLU A 6 17.12 -14.29 14.98
N LYS A 7 16.34 -13.35 15.55
CA LYS A 7 16.70 -11.93 15.77
C LYS A 7 17.21 -11.25 14.50
N LEU A 8 16.49 -11.46 13.39
CA LEU A 8 16.83 -10.82 12.12
C LEU A 8 16.27 -9.40 12.10
N PRO A 9 17.08 -8.36 11.85
CA PRO A 9 16.62 -6.97 11.79
C PRO A 9 15.94 -6.68 10.45
N LEU A 10 14.78 -7.29 10.23
CA LEU A 10 13.96 -7.13 9.05
C LEU A 10 12.98 -5.98 9.26
N ILE A 11 12.86 -5.10 8.27
CA ILE A 11 11.82 -4.06 8.24
C ILE A 11 10.86 -4.41 7.10
N GLU A 12 9.59 -4.62 7.46
CA GLU A 12 8.50 -4.83 6.51
C GLU A 12 7.56 -3.62 6.53
N VAL A 13 7.32 -3.04 5.35
CA VAL A 13 6.43 -1.88 5.19
C VAL A 13 5.23 -2.33 4.37
N ILE A 14 4.05 -2.26 4.96
CA ILE A 14 2.78 -2.50 4.29
C ILE A 14 2.19 -1.16 3.85
N VAL A 15 2.02 -0.98 2.55
CA VAL A 15 1.28 0.16 2.00
C VAL A 15 -0.20 -0.24 1.94
N ASN A 16 -0.92 0.09 3.00
CA ASN A 16 -2.26 -0.43 3.27
C ASN A 16 -3.34 0.57 2.86
N ASN A 17 -3.99 0.30 1.76
CA ASN A 17 -5.13 1.07 1.27
C ASN A 17 -6.49 0.39 1.50
N HIS A 18 -6.53 -0.74 2.22
CA HIS A 18 -7.72 -1.55 2.50
C HIS A 18 -8.50 -2.04 1.27
N VAL A 19 -7.88 -2.02 0.09
CA VAL A 19 -8.51 -2.48 -1.15
C VAL A 19 -7.53 -3.28 -2.01
N LEU A 20 -8.04 -4.01 -2.98
CA LEU A 20 -7.26 -4.54 -4.08
C LEU A 20 -6.93 -3.40 -5.06
N GLY A 21 -5.87 -2.63 -4.76
CA GLY A 21 -5.60 -1.33 -5.34
C GLY A 21 -5.58 -1.30 -6.86
N MET A 22 -4.82 -2.19 -7.50
CA MET A 22 -4.76 -2.27 -8.97
C MET A 22 -6.10 -2.64 -9.58
N VAL A 23 -6.86 -3.58 -8.99
CA VAL A 23 -8.18 -3.96 -9.47
C VAL A 23 -9.15 -2.79 -9.37
N ARG A 24 -9.16 -2.10 -8.21
CA ARG A 24 -9.98 -0.91 -8.00
C ARG A 24 -9.61 0.21 -8.98
N GLN A 25 -8.32 0.44 -9.23
CA GLN A 25 -7.86 1.44 -10.19
C GLN A 25 -8.36 1.16 -11.61
N TRP A 26 -8.37 -0.10 -12.04
CA TRP A 26 -8.93 -0.49 -13.32
C TRP A 26 -10.44 -0.27 -13.38
N GLN A 27 -11.16 -0.62 -12.31
CA GLN A 27 -12.60 -0.38 -12.21
C GLN A 27 -12.93 1.11 -12.28
N ASP A 28 -12.08 1.96 -11.65
CA ASP A 28 -12.23 3.41 -11.72
C ASP A 28 -11.98 3.95 -13.13
N LEU A 29 -10.88 3.55 -13.77
CA LEU A 29 -10.42 4.15 -15.03
C LEU A 29 -11.14 3.59 -16.27
N PHE A 30 -11.50 2.31 -16.29
CA PHE A 30 -11.96 1.63 -17.51
C PHE A 30 -13.35 1.02 -17.39
N TYR A 31 -13.93 0.95 -16.19
CA TYR A 31 -15.22 0.31 -15.95
C TYR A 31 -16.24 1.23 -15.27
N GLU A 32 -16.19 2.54 -15.55
CA GLU A 32 -17.19 3.54 -15.09
C GLU A 32 -17.40 3.53 -13.57
N LYS A 33 -16.34 3.29 -12.79
CA LYS A 33 -16.40 3.20 -11.33
C LYS A 33 -17.33 2.10 -10.81
N ARG A 34 -17.57 1.07 -11.60
CA ARG A 34 -18.35 -0.10 -11.18
C ARG A 34 -17.49 -1.00 -10.29
N TYR A 35 -17.37 -0.61 -9.02
CA TYR A 35 -16.58 -1.34 -8.04
C TYR A 35 -17.27 -2.64 -7.63
N SER A 36 -16.51 -3.74 -7.61
CA SER A 36 -17.00 -5.06 -7.18
C SER A 36 -15.86 -5.84 -6.55
N ALA A 37 -16.13 -6.37 -5.35
CA ALA A 37 -15.25 -7.26 -4.61
C ALA A 37 -13.79 -6.76 -4.45
N THR A 38 -13.60 -5.45 -4.28
CA THR A 38 -12.27 -4.83 -4.17
C THR A 38 -11.95 -4.30 -2.78
N VAL A 39 -12.93 -4.19 -1.90
CA VAL A 39 -12.74 -3.77 -0.50
C VAL A 39 -12.34 -4.99 0.33
N LEU A 40 -11.28 -4.84 1.12
CA LEU A 40 -10.77 -5.87 2.02
C LEU A 40 -11.33 -5.61 3.42
N ASP A 41 -12.48 -6.21 3.73
CA ASP A 41 -13.16 -6.11 5.03
C ASP A 41 -12.78 -7.23 6.00
N ASP A 42 -11.68 -7.93 5.73
CA ASP A 42 -11.23 -9.09 6.49
C ASP A 42 -10.71 -8.76 7.90
N GLY A 43 -10.61 -7.49 8.22
CA GLY A 43 -10.31 -7.03 9.57
C GLY A 43 -8.94 -7.44 10.09
N VAL A 44 -7.98 -7.75 9.21
CA VAL A 44 -6.62 -8.09 9.62
C VAL A 44 -5.94 -6.88 10.26
N ASP A 45 -5.56 -7.03 11.53
CA ASP A 45 -4.73 -6.07 12.24
C ASP A 45 -3.26 -6.50 12.12
N PHE A 46 -2.54 -5.88 11.18
CA PHE A 46 -1.15 -6.22 10.90
C PHE A 46 -0.20 -5.92 12.06
N VAL A 47 -0.51 -4.93 12.89
CA VAL A 47 0.29 -4.62 14.10
C VAL A 47 0.16 -5.77 15.09
N LYS A 48 -1.05 -6.19 15.42
CA LYS A 48 -1.27 -7.33 16.32
C LYS A 48 -0.72 -8.62 15.76
N LEU A 49 -0.79 -8.82 14.44
CA LEU A 49 -0.19 -9.98 13.78
C LEU A 49 1.33 -9.99 13.96
N ALA A 50 1.99 -8.87 13.76
CA ALA A 50 3.44 -8.74 13.97
C ALA A 50 3.82 -9.05 15.43
N GLU A 51 3.10 -8.47 16.39
CA GLU A 51 3.32 -8.69 17.82
C GLU A 51 3.12 -10.16 18.21
N ALA A 52 2.06 -10.80 17.72
CA ALA A 52 1.81 -12.21 17.95
C ALA A 52 2.90 -13.12 17.40
N MET A 53 3.63 -12.67 16.37
CA MET A 53 4.78 -13.38 15.80
C MET A 53 6.14 -13.01 16.43
N GLY A 54 6.14 -12.15 17.46
CA GLY A 54 7.34 -11.71 18.17
C GLY A 54 8.11 -10.58 17.50
N ALA A 55 7.48 -9.87 16.55
CA ALA A 55 8.00 -8.65 15.94
C ALA A 55 7.41 -7.40 16.62
N LYS A 56 7.98 -6.22 16.34
CA LYS A 56 7.35 -4.94 16.68
C LYS A 56 6.42 -4.52 15.55
N GLY A 57 5.29 -3.90 15.89
CA GLY A 57 4.34 -3.37 14.91
C GLY A 57 4.07 -1.88 15.14
N TYR A 58 4.05 -1.11 14.06
CA TYR A 58 3.68 0.31 14.07
C TYR A 58 2.58 0.54 13.04
N ARG A 59 1.57 1.36 13.39
CA ARG A 59 0.59 1.87 12.43
C ARG A 59 0.81 3.35 12.27
N VAL A 60 0.94 3.79 11.01
CA VAL A 60 1.24 5.17 10.67
C VAL A 60 0.26 5.70 9.63
N THR A 61 -0.09 6.97 9.74
CA THR A 61 -1.07 7.66 8.88
C THR A 61 -0.50 8.93 8.25
N SER A 62 0.74 9.30 8.61
CA SER A 62 1.43 10.46 8.09
C SER A 62 2.90 10.16 7.76
N GLN A 63 3.51 11.03 6.96
CA GLN A 63 4.93 10.91 6.63
C GLN A 63 5.83 11.11 7.86
N GLU A 64 5.42 11.97 8.78
CA GLU A 64 6.14 12.26 10.02
C GLU A 64 6.17 11.02 10.92
N GLU A 65 5.00 10.41 11.15
CA GLU A 65 4.90 9.14 11.90
C GLU A 65 5.71 8.02 11.24
N PHE A 66 5.67 7.93 9.90
CA PHE A 66 6.47 6.95 9.17
C PHE A 66 7.97 7.15 9.39
N LYS A 67 8.47 8.39 9.32
CA LYS A 67 9.89 8.70 9.54
C LYS A 67 10.35 8.30 10.94
N GLU A 68 9.51 8.55 11.96
CA GLU A 68 9.81 8.18 13.34
C GLU A 68 9.82 6.67 13.52
N ALA A 69 8.77 5.98 13.06
CA ALA A 69 8.69 4.51 13.12
C ALA A 69 9.84 3.83 12.35
N PHE A 70 10.19 4.34 11.17
CA PHE A 70 11.29 3.82 10.36
C PHE A 70 12.65 4.02 11.03
N LYS A 71 12.86 5.16 11.68
CA LYS A 71 14.07 5.44 12.45
C LYS A 71 14.23 4.47 13.63
N GLU A 72 13.14 4.24 14.38
CA GLU A 72 13.14 3.24 15.45
C GLU A 72 13.37 1.81 14.92
N ALA A 73 12.81 1.51 13.72
CA ALA A 73 12.99 0.21 13.09
C ALA A 73 14.45 -0.06 12.71
N LEU A 74 15.20 0.97 12.27
CA LEU A 74 16.62 0.85 11.93
C LEU A 74 17.51 0.53 13.16
N GLU A 75 17.06 0.91 14.35
CA GLU A 75 17.75 0.67 15.62
C GLU A 75 17.28 -0.64 16.31
N SER A 76 16.29 -1.33 15.72
CA SER A 76 15.68 -2.52 16.33
C SER A 76 16.52 -3.78 16.08
N GLU A 77 16.68 -4.59 17.12
CA GLU A 77 17.32 -5.92 17.05
C GLU A 77 16.32 -7.04 16.70
N VAL A 78 15.03 -6.70 16.57
CA VAL A 78 13.96 -7.64 16.19
C VAL A 78 13.26 -7.15 14.95
N PRO A 79 12.57 -8.02 14.21
CA PRO A 79 11.80 -7.60 13.03
C PRO A 79 10.78 -6.52 13.39
N VAL A 80 10.58 -5.59 12.46
CA VAL A 80 9.61 -4.50 12.59
C VAL A 80 8.67 -4.51 11.38
N LEU A 81 7.37 -4.39 11.64
CA LEU A 81 6.36 -4.20 10.62
C LEU A 81 5.76 -2.80 10.78
N ILE A 82 5.68 -2.05 9.68
CA ILE A 82 5.07 -0.72 9.64
C ILE A 82 3.86 -0.77 8.71
N ASP A 83 2.66 -0.67 9.28
CA ASP A 83 1.38 -0.62 8.57
C ASP A 83 1.06 0.83 8.21
N CYS A 84 1.35 1.22 6.96
CA CYS A 84 1.14 2.57 6.44
C CYS A 84 -0.26 2.68 5.85
N ILE A 85 -1.15 3.36 6.55
CA ILE A 85 -2.52 3.59 6.08
C ILE A 85 -2.52 4.70 5.03
N ILE A 86 -2.95 4.38 3.82
CA ILE A 86 -3.09 5.32 2.71
C ILE A 86 -4.53 5.35 2.18
N ASN A 87 -4.83 6.31 1.30
CA ASN A 87 -6.15 6.45 0.71
C ASN A 87 -6.43 5.29 -0.26
N CYS A 88 -7.66 4.75 -0.21
CA CYS A 88 -8.10 3.65 -1.08
C CYS A 88 -8.16 4.03 -2.57
N ASP A 89 -8.22 5.29 -2.90
CA ASP A 89 -8.27 5.81 -4.27
C ASP A 89 -6.92 6.32 -4.79
N ASP A 90 -5.84 6.19 -4.00
CA ASP A 90 -4.48 6.45 -4.48
C ASP A 90 -4.14 5.51 -5.64
N LYS A 91 -3.61 6.08 -6.71
CA LYS A 91 -3.35 5.38 -7.96
C LYS A 91 -1.86 5.23 -8.24
N VAL A 92 -1.52 4.15 -8.92
CA VAL A 92 -0.16 3.90 -9.40
C VAL A 92 -0.03 4.44 -10.82
N TRP A 93 0.97 5.27 -11.06
CA TRP A 93 1.26 5.87 -12.35
C TRP A 93 2.70 5.58 -12.80
N PRO A 94 2.99 5.51 -14.11
CA PRO A 94 2.06 5.59 -15.25
C PRO A 94 1.23 4.32 -15.43
N MET A 95 0.12 4.44 -16.16
CA MET A 95 -0.76 3.34 -16.53
C MET A 95 -0.77 3.11 -18.04
N VAL A 96 -1.07 1.88 -18.45
CA VAL A 96 -1.34 1.51 -19.85
C VAL A 96 -2.75 0.93 -19.94
N ALA A 97 -3.56 1.39 -20.89
CA ALA A 97 -4.89 0.84 -21.08
C ALA A 97 -4.83 -0.62 -21.59
N PRO A 98 -5.84 -1.45 -21.28
CA PRO A 98 -5.88 -2.83 -21.77
C PRO A 98 -5.74 -2.91 -23.29
N GLY A 99 -4.80 -3.74 -23.76
CA GLY A 99 -4.55 -3.94 -25.20
C GLY A 99 -3.68 -2.89 -25.87
N GLU A 100 -3.29 -1.83 -25.19
CA GLU A 100 -2.44 -0.78 -25.73
C GLU A 100 -0.94 -1.10 -25.59
N ALA A 101 -0.14 -0.47 -26.44
CA ALA A 101 1.32 -0.57 -26.36
C ALA A 101 1.86 0.18 -25.13
N ILE A 102 2.98 -0.27 -24.58
CA ILE A 102 3.63 0.36 -23.43
C ILE A 102 4.02 1.83 -23.69
N SER A 103 4.26 2.19 -24.96
CA SER A 103 4.52 3.56 -25.40
C SER A 103 3.30 4.48 -25.28
N SER A 104 2.09 3.91 -25.11
CA SER A 104 0.84 4.65 -24.88
C SER A 104 0.53 4.85 -23.39
N SER A 105 1.54 4.74 -22.52
CA SER A 105 1.37 4.98 -21.09
C SER A 105 0.92 6.41 -20.81
N PHE A 106 0.09 6.57 -19.79
CA PHE A 106 -0.46 7.86 -19.38
C PHE A 106 -0.42 8.03 -17.85
N THR A 107 -0.50 9.28 -17.42
CA THR A 107 -0.53 9.68 -16.01
C THR A 107 -1.87 10.32 -15.63
N GLY A 108 -2.04 10.64 -14.35
CA GLY A 108 -3.20 11.39 -13.89
C GLY A 108 -3.31 12.78 -14.52
N GLU A 109 -2.17 13.43 -14.82
CA GLU A 109 -2.13 14.73 -15.49
C GLU A 109 -2.64 14.65 -16.94
N ASP A 110 -2.29 13.57 -17.65
CA ASP A 110 -2.73 13.36 -19.03
C ASP A 110 -4.26 13.15 -19.07
N LEU A 111 -4.84 12.46 -18.08
CA LEU A 111 -6.29 12.32 -17.95
C LEU A 111 -6.98 13.66 -17.67
N ALA A 112 -6.42 14.48 -16.79
CA ALA A 112 -6.98 15.79 -16.47
C ALA A 112 -7.02 16.72 -17.70
N LYS A 113 -5.97 16.70 -18.54
CA LYS A 113 -5.93 17.47 -19.80
C LYS A 113 -6.99 17.02 -20.80
N LYS A 114 -7.27 15.71 -20.91
CA LYS A 114 -8.29 15.16 -21.81
C LYS A 114 -9.72 15.51 -21.41
N GLN A 115 -9.96 15.78 -20.12
CA GLN A 115 -11.29 16.18 -19.63
C GLN A 115 -11.58 17.67 -19.81
N GLN A 116 -10.56 18.48 -20.11
CA GLN A 116 -10.69 19.94 -20.33
C GLN A 116 -10.76 20.31 -21.81
N SER A 117 -10.59 19.39 -22.73
CA SER A 117 -10.69 19.54 -24.19
C SER A 117 -11.96 18.94 -24.75
#